data_2046dbf004f4a922322b91dbc3e602ef
#
_entry.id   2046dbf004f4a922322b91dbc3e602ef
#
_cell.length_a   1.000
_cell.length_b   1.000
_cell.length_c   1.000
_cell.angle_alpha   90.00
_cell.angle_beta   90.00
_cell.angle_gamma   90.00
#
_symmetry.space_group_name_H-M   'P 1'
#
loop_
_entity.id
_entity.type
_entity.pdbx_description
1 polymer ?
#
loop_
_entity_poly.entity_id
_entity_poly.type
_entity_poly.pdbx_seq_one_letter_code
_entity_poly.pdbx_strand_id
1 'polypeptide(L)'
;MNSVSIPVESKRILRPSEAFALLRQINAETREEVRENQATAWFALRLAVKEADAETADQGNLGLLIREDCYKELLESPEICPVPYAPKWLSGFVNVRSQVTPVVDLEIFFGLREDAEAAAPQRKVVQRASPSYLLYFDQGQESFAIKVRRFPNKLMMTADERMTQPPPLSNALMACVNAVYRQNGIWCEWNLETFKRRLTDMLSTS
;
A
#
# COMPACT_ATOMS: atom_id res chain seq x y z
N MET A 1 -24.59 5.33 -58.92
CA MET A 1 -25.65 5.21 -57.89
C MET A 1 -25.64 3.78 -57.39
N ASN A 2 -24.88 3.52 -56.31
CA ASN A 2 -24.82 2.20 -55.71
C ASN A 2 -25.69 2.21 -54.47
N SER A 3 -26.82 1.52 -54.55
CA SER A 3 -27.70 1.29 -53.42
C SER A 3 -27.08 0.26 -52.49
N VAL A 4 -26.63 0.67 -51.30
CA VAL A 4 -26.22 -0.24 -50.23
C VAL A 4 -27.49 -0.77 -49.59
N SER A 5 -27.80 -2.05 -49.86
CA SER A 5 -28.87 -2.76 -49.17
C SER A 5 -28.37 -3.13 -47.75
N ILE A 6 -28.97 -2.54 -46.76
CA ILE A 6 -28.79 -2.94 -45.36
C ILE A 6 -29.64 -4.20 -45.16
N PRO A 7 -29.06 -5.33 -44.70
CA PRO A 7 -29.84 -6.51 -44.36
C PRO A 7 -30.71 -6.20 -43.14
N VAL A 8 -32.01 -6.30 -43.30
CA VAL A 8 -32.96 -6.28 -42.19
C VAL A 8 -32.87 -7.63 -41.49
N GLU A 9 -32.05 -7.70 -40.47
CA GLU A 9 -32.02 -8.83 -39.56
C GLU A 9 -33.38 -8.94 -38.86
N SER A 10 -34.06 -10.05 -39.08
CA SER A 10 -35.38 -10.32 -38.53
C SER A 10 -35.32 -10.23 -37.01
N LYS A 11 -35.96 -9.23 -36.42
CA LYS A 11 -36.16 -9.08 -34.97
C LYS A 11 -36.86 -10.33 -34.43
N ARG A 12 -36.10 -11.30 -33.97
CA ARG A 12 -36.63 -12.45 -33.26
C ARG A 12 -37.26 -11.96 -31.94
N ILE A 13 -38.59 -12.09 -31.86
CA ILE A 13 -39.32 -11.79 -30.62
C ILE A 13 -38.99 -12.89 -29.62
N LEU A 14 -38.27 -12.53 -28.55
CA LEU A 14 -37.92 -13.45 -27.46
C LEU A 14 -39.18 -13.83 -26.69
N ARG A 15 -39.24 -15.07 -26.24
CA ARG A 15 -40.28 -15.49 -25.28
C ARG A 15 -40.06 -14.76 -23.96
N PRO A 16 -41.12 -14.51 -23.16
CA PRO A 16 -40.94 -13.78 -21.88
C PRO A 16 -39.88 -14.37 -20.95
N SER A 17 -39.77 -15.71 -20.88
CA SER A 17 -38.74 -16.40 -20.10
C SER A 17 -37.32 -16.16 -20.62
N GLU A 18 -37.12 -16.12 -21.92
CA GLU A 18 -35.82 -15.83 -22.55
C GLU A 18 -35.43 -14.35 -22.34
N ALA A 19 -36.41 -13.44 -22.45
CA ALA A 19 -36.21 -12.01 -22.19
C ALA A 19 -35.79 -11.76 -20.70
N PHE A 20 -36.45 -12.45 -19.74
CA PHE A 20 -36.10 -12.34 -18.34
C PHE A 20 -34.72 -12.93 -18.03
N ALA A 21 -34.34 -14.04 -18.66
CA ALA A 21 -33.01 -14.62 -18.51
C ALA A 21 -31.94 -13.66 -19.05
N LEU A 22 -32.13 -13.09 -20.22
CA LEU A 22 -31.24 -12.11 -20.84
C LEU A 22 -31.11 -10.85 -20.00
N LEU A 23 -32.21 -10.31 -19.46
CA LEU A 23 -32.20 -9.16 -18.57
C LEU A 23 -31.44 -9.43 -17.26
N ARG A 24 -31.55 -10.64 -16.70
CA ARG A 24 -30.77 -11.04 -15.51
C ARG A 24 -29.28 -11.10 -15.81
N GLN A 25 -28.92 -11.62 -16.99
CA GLN A 25 -27.52 -11.71 -17.41
C GLN A 25 -26.94 -10.31 -17.64
N ILE A 26 -27.62 -9.44 -18.39
CA ILE A 26 -27.21 -8.05 -18.63
C ILE A 26 -27.09 -7.28 -17.31
N ASN A 27 -28.04 -7.43 -16.39
CA ASN A 27 -27.98 -6.79 -15.08
C ASN A 27 -26.85 -7.32 -14.20
N ALA A 28 -26.48 -8.60 -14.34
CA ALA A 28 -25.33 -9.16 -13.62
C ALA A 28 -24.02 -8.61 -14.19
N GLU A 29 -23.85 -8.63 -15.50
CA GLU A 29 -22.68 -8.08 -16.20
C GLU A 29 -22.51 -6.57 -15.92
N THR A 30 -23.60 -5.79 -16.04
CA THR A 30 -23.58 -4.36 -15.72
C THR A 30 -23.24 -4.10 -14.23
N ARG A 31 -23.69 -4.96 -13.31
CA ARG A 31 -23.34 -4.85 -11.89
C ARG A 31 -21.87 -5.18 -11.61
N GLU A 32 -21.30 -6.14 -12.33
CA GLU A 32 -19.88 -6.44 -12.25
C GLU A 32 -19.04 -5.29 -12.82
N GLU A 33 -19.35 -4.79 -14.01
CA GLU A 33 -18.67 -3.64 -14.62
C GLU A 33 -18.77 -2.38 -13.75
N VAL A 34 -19.92 -2.11 -13.12
CA VAL A 34 -20.09 -0.99 -12.19
C VAL A 34 -19.29 -1.21 -10.89
N ARG A 35 -19.13 -2.44 -10.41
CA ARG A 35 -18.28 -2.76 -9.26
C ARG A 35 -16.80 -2.65 -9.59
N GLU A 36 -16.38 -3.09 -10.77
CA GLU A 36 -14.98 -2.96 -11.23
C GLU A 36 -14.60 -1.49 -11.42
N ASN A 37 -15.50 -0.64 -11.86
CA ASN A 37 -15.25 0.80 -12.03
C ASN A 37 -15.47 1.65 -10.77
N GLN A 38 -15.88 1.06 -9.65
CA GLN A 38 -15.98 1.81 -8.39
C GLN A 38 -14.58 2.11 -7.84
N ALA A 39 -14.25 3.40 -7.76
CA ALA A 39 -13.03 3.85 -7.14
C ALA A 39 -13.02 3.46 -5.65
N THR A 40 -11.99 2.74 -5.23
CA THR A 40 -11.78 2.34 -3.84
C THR A 40 -10.94 3.38 -3.12
N ALA A 41 -11.35 3.75 -1.92
CA ALA A 41 -10.64 4.70 -1.09
C ALA A 41 -9.55 4.00 -0.26
N TRP A 42 -8.37 4.60 -0.26
CA TRP A 42 -7.19 4.11 0.44
C TRP A 42 -6.51 5.22 1.23
N PHE A 43 -5.86 4.86 2.32
CA PHE A 43 -4.81 5.69 2.89
C PHE A 43 -3.50 5.42 2.18
N ALA A 44 -2.97 6.42 1.51
CA ALA A 44 -1.76 6.36 0.71
C ALA A 44 -0.57 6.88 1.52
N LEU A 45 0.39 6.02 1.77
CA LEU A 45 1.65 6.33 2.45
C LEU A 45 2.80 6.29 1.45
N ARG A 46 3.49 7.41 1.24
CA ARG A 46 4.69 7.44 0.39
C ARG A 46 5.89 6.88 1.14
N LEU A 47 6.64 6.03 0.45
CA LEU A 47 7.94 5.53 0.88
C LEU A 47 9.04 6.36 0.22
N ALA A 48 10.14 6.64 0.94
CA ALA A 48 11.33 7.19 0.32
C ALA A 48 12.08 6.04 -0.36
N VAL A 49 12.26 6.14 -1.66
CA VAL A 49 13.13 5.24 -2.42
C VAL A 49 14.44 5.97 -2.65
N LYS A 50 15.58 5.25 -2.66
CA LYS A 50 16.85 5.82 -3.14
C LYS A 50 16.59 6.47 -4.50
N GLU A 51 17.10 7.66 -4.71
CA GLU A 51 17.18 8.26 -6.04
C GLU A 51 18.06 7.34 -6.91
N ALA A 52 17.44 6.35 -7.50
CA ALA A 52 18.03 5.62 -8.59
C ALA A 52 17.93 6.54 -9.81
N ASP A 53 19.07 6.65 -10.48
CA ASP A 53 19.31 7.42 -11.70
C ASP A 53 18.06 7.93 -12.44
N ALA A 54 18.07 9.21 -12.79
CA ALA A 54 16.96 10.02 -13.30
C ALA A 54 16.20 9.45 -14.54
N GLU A 55 16.54 8.28 -15.02
CA GLU A 55 15.87 7.61 -16.15
C GLU A 55 14.59 6.85 -15.77
N THR A 56 14.33 6.65 -14.46
CA THR A 56 13.10 5.99 -13.98
C THR A 56 12.32 6.89 -13.03
N ALA A 57 11.90 8.04 -13.54
CA ALA A 57 11.10 9.04 -12.81
C ALA A 57 9.83 8.45 -12.13
N ASP A 58 9.34 7.32 -12.61
CA ASP A 58 8.20 6.59 -12.06
C ASP A 58 8.53 5.84 -10.76
N GLN A 59 9.80 5.43 -10.54
CA GLN A 59 10.21 4.71 -9.33
C GLN A 59 10.45 5.63 -8.12
N GLY A 60 10.68 6.92 -8.34
CA GLY A 60 10.82 7.92 -7.27
C GLY A 60 9.55 8.16 -6.45
N ASN A 61 8.40 7.65 -6.90
CA ASN A 61 7.10 7.82 -6.28
C ASN A 61 6.48 6.49 -5.87
N LEU A 62 7.18 5.68 -5.10
CA LEU A 62 6.65 4.44 -4.53
C LEU A 62 5.85 4.71 -3.25
N GLY A 63 4.73 4.03 -3.07
CA GLY A 63 3.93 4.13 -1.86
C GLY A 63 3.12 2.88 -1.56
N LEU A 64 2.57 2.85 -0.35
CA LEU A 64 1.67 1.80 0.13
C LEU A 64 0.23 2.31 0.17
N LEU A 65 -0.69 1.46 -0.21
CA LEU A 65 -2.12 1.64 -0.03
C LEU A 65 -2.57 0.82 1.18
N ILE A 66 -3.10 1.51 2.18
CA ILE A 66 -3.58 0.94 3.43
C ILE A 66 -5.09 1.03 3.42
N ARG A 67 -5.78 -0.04 3.72
CA ARG A 67 -7.25 -0.08 3.76
C ARG A 67 -7.79 0.90 4.80
N GLU A 68 -8.93 1.51 4.50
CA GLU A 68 -9.58 2.45 5.44
C GLU A 68 -10.07 1.75 6.71
N ASP A 69 -10.47 0.49 6.62
CA ASP A 69 -10.98 -0.31 7.72
C ASP A 69 -9.91 -0.78 8.72
N CYS A 70 -8.61 -0.63 8.40
CA CYS A 70 -7.55 -0.89 9.37
C CYS A 70 -7.56 0.19 10.45
N TYR A 71 -7.71 -0.20 11.71
CA TYR A 71 -7.58 0.75 12.82
C TYR A 71 -6.13 1.23 12.94
N LYS A 72 -5.95 2.53 12.83
CA LYS A 72 -4.64 3.18 12.87
C LYS A 72 -4.75 4.56 13.50
N GLU A 73 -3.70 4.93 14.22
CA GLU A 73 -3.60 6.21 14.93
C GLU A 73 -2.26 6.88 14.60
N LEU A 74 -2.26 8.19 14.45
CA LEU A 74 -1.04 8.96 14.26
C LEU A 74 -0.55 9.46 15.61
N LEU A 75 0.68 9.08 15.96
CA LEU A 75 1.36 9.54 17.18
C LEU A 75 2.37 10.63 16.81
N GLU A 76 2.25 11.77 17.44
CA GLU A 76 3.18 12.89 17.27
C GLU A 76 4.29 12.85 18.28
N SER A 77 5.53 12.95 17.80
CA SER A 77 6.74 13.01 18.63
C SER A 77 6.81 11.96 19.75
N PRO A 78 6.51 10.68 19.49
CA PRO A 78 6.57 9.64 20.50
C PRO A 78 8.01 9.39 20.92
N GLU A 79 8.23 9.06 22.19
CA GLU A 79 9.53 8.63 22.69
C GLU A 79 9.77 7.17 22.28
N ILE A 80 10.73 6.96 21.38
CA ILE A 80 11.13 5.63 20.95
C ILE A 80 12.32 5.18 21.80
N CYS A 81 12.16 4.06 22.49
CA CYS A 81 13.23 3.42 23.26
C CYS A 81 14.04 2.50 22.32
N PRO A 82 15.28 2.84 21.96
CA PRO A 82 16.09 2.01 21.07
C PRO A 82 16.53 0.72 21.77
N VAL A 83 16.68 -0.35 21.01
CA VAL A 83 17.17 -1.64 21.51
C VAL A 83 18.60 -1.85 21.01
N PRO A 84 19.58 -2.07 21.89
CA PRO A 84 20.95 -2.41 21.49
C PRO A 84 20.96 -3.70 20.65
N TYR A 85 21.77 -3.70 19.61
CA TYR A 85 21.95 -4.85 18.70
C TYR A 85 20.70 -5.33 17.95
N ALA A 86 19.63 -4.56 17.99
CA ALA A 86 18.42 -4.87 17.21
C ALA A 86 18.70 -4.82 15.70
N PRO A 87 17.93 -5.57 14.91
CA PRO A 87 17.96 -5.42 13.44
C PRO A 87 17.72 -3.97 13.02
N LYS A 88 18.36 -3.51 11.96
CA LYS A 88 18.32 -2.11 11.52
C LYS A 88 16.92 -1.59 11.20
N TRP A 89 16.03 -2.47 10.77
CA TRP A 89 14.63 -2.14 10.49
C TRP A 89 13.80 -1.93 11.77
N LEU A 90 14.25 -2.44 12.92
CA LEU A 90 13.61 -2.23 14.23
C LEU A 90 14.20 -0.97 14.88
N SER A 91 13.48 0.13 14.79
CA SER A 91 13.90 1.41 15.37
C SER A 91 13.89 1.44 16.90
N GLY A 92 13.22 0.49 17.53
CA GLY A 92 13.04 0.37 18.97
C GLY A 92 11.60 0.06 19.33
N PHE A 93 11.21 0.42 20.54
CA PHE A 93 9.85 0.25 21.04
C PHE A 93 9.27 1.58 21.51
N VAL A 94 7.97 1.71 21.42
CA VAL A 94 7.18 2.81 21.96
C VAL A 94 6.13 2.25 22.91
N ASN A 95 5.80 3.00 23.97
CA ASN A 95 4.69 2.65 24.83
C ASN A 95 3.42 3.38 24.35
N VAL A 96 2.42 2.62 23.91
CA VAL A 96 1.12 3.14 23.51
C VAL A 96 0.07 2.53 24.41
N ARG A 97 -0.61 3.35 25.23
CA ARG A 97 -1.67 2.89 26.15
C ARG A 97 -1.25 1.70 27.03
N SER A 98 -0.04 1.77 27.60
CA SER A 98 0.58 0.71 28.43
C SER A 98 0.95 -0.56 27.67
N GLN A 99 0.90 -0.55 26.33
CA GLN A 99 1.38 -1.65 25.50
C GLN A 99 2.72 -1.30 24.87
N VAL A 100 3.71 -2.18 25.04
CA VAL A 100 5.02 -2.05 24.40
C VAL A 100 4.90 -2.51 22.95
N THR A 101 5.15 -1.58 22.04
CA THR A 101 4.88 -1.74 20.61
C THR A 101 6.16 -1.58 19.81
N PRO A 102 6.53 -2.51 18.93
CA PRO A 102 7.70 -2.37 18.07
C PRO A 102 7.50 -1.25 17.03
N VAL A 103 8.57 -0.49 16.77
CA VAL A 103 8.61 0.58 15.78
C VAL A 103 9.45 0.15 14.59
N VAL A 104 8.82 0.01 13.46
CA VAL A 104 9.41 -0.50 12.21
C VAL A 104 9.75 0.64 11.25
N ASP A 105 10.94 0.63 10.70
CA ASP A 105 11.33 1.42 9.54
C ASP A 105 11.06 0.60 8.27
N LEU A 106 9.95 0.89 7.61
CA LEU A 106 9.51 0.12 6.43
C LEU A 106 10.48 0.21 5.25
N GLU A 107 11.17 1.34 5.09
CA GLU A 107 12.11 1.53 3.98
C GLU A 107 13.30 0.57 4.11
N ILE A 108 13.78 0.38 5.34
CA ILE A 108 14.85 -0.57 5.65
C ILE A 108 14.30 -2.01 5.62
N PHE A 109 13.12 -2.25 6.22
CA PHE A 109 12.49 -3.56 6.25
C PHE A 109 12.27 -4.14 4.86
N PHE A 110 11.84 -3.31 3.91
CA PHE A 110 11.63 -3.72 2.52
C PHE A 110 12.89 -3.63 1.65
N GLY A 111 14.04 -3.22 2.21
CA GLY A 111 15.29 -3.08 1.46
C GLY A 111 15.27 -1.94 0.42
N LEU A 112 14.41 -0.95 0.63
CA LEU A 112 14.30 0.23 -0.24
C LEU A 112 15.37 1.28 0.07
N ARG A 113 15.94 1.23 1.26
CA ARG A 113 17.01 2.12 1.74
C ARG A 113 18.05 1.32 2.50
N GLU A 114 19.31 1.58 2.22
CA GLU A 114 20.40 1.13 3.07
C GLU A 114 20.61 2.13 4.22
N ASP A 115 21.06 1.62 5.35
CA ASP A 115 21.35 2.45 6.50
C ASP A 115 22.62 3.29 6.25
N ALA A 116 22.45 4.48 5.71
CA ALA A 116 23.57 5.42 5.56
C ALA A 116 24.01 6.04 6.89
N GLU A 117 23.18 5.94 7.95
CA GLU A 117 23.50 6.51 9.27
C GLU A 117 24.48 5.67 10.11
N ALA A 118 24.69 4.39 9.78
CA ALA A 118 25.65 3.56 10.50
C ALA A 118 27.13 3.90 10.22
N ALA A 119 27.42 4.69 9.18
CA ALA A 119 28.75 5.04 8.75
C ALA A 119 29.22 6.45 9.17
N ALA A 120 28.35 7.28 9.74
CA ALA A 120 28.74 8.62 10.19
C ALA A 120 29.07 8.60 11.68
N PRO A 121 30.31 9.00 12.11
CA PRO A 121 30.58 9.22 13.52
C PRO A 121 29.61 10.27 14.03
N GLN A 122 29.02 10.01 15.20
CA GLN A 122 28.03 10.86 15.88
C GLN A 122 28.54 12.30 16.05
N ARG A 123 28.51 13.11 15.02
CA ARG A 123 28.50 14.55 15.19
C ARG A 123 27.11 14.90 15.67
N LYS A 124 27.00 15.25 16.94
CA LYS A 124 25.87 15.96 17.55
C LYS A 124 25.71 17.31 16.85
N VAL A 125 25.21 17.29 15.63
CA VAL A 125 24.58 18.46 15.06
C VAL A 125 23.18 18.46 15.67
N VAL A 126 22.90 19.44 16.50
CA VAL A 126 21.55 19.79 16.96
C VAL A 126 20.79 20.25 15.69
N GLN A 127 20.45 19.31 14.82
CA GLN A 127 19.44 19.54 13.82
C GLN A 127 18.15 19.67 14.62
N ARG A 128 17.46 20.78 14.43
CA ARG A 128 16.06 20.92 14.87
C ARG A 128 15.35 19.66 14.42
N ALA A 129 15.06 18.78 15.36
CA ALA A 129 14.42 17.51 15.08
C ALA A 129 13.12 17.81 14.34
N SER A 130 13.05 17.42 13.07
CA SER A 130 11.77 17.42 12.36
C SER A 130 10.83 16.56 13.19
N PRO A 131 9.57 16.97 13.38
CA PRO A 131 8.64 16.20 14.17
C PRO A 131 8.61 14.77 13.62
N SER A 132 8.85 13.81 14.49
CA SER A 132 8.78 12.40 14.14
C SER A 132 7.35 11.92 14.34
N TYR A 133 6.79 11.30 13.33
CA TYR A 133 5.45 10.74 13.40
C TYR A 133 5.53 9.22 13.32
N LEU A 134 4.68 8.55 14.10
CA LEU A 134 4.44 7.13 13.96
C LEU A 134 3.00 6.89 13.55
N LEU A 135 2.80 6.01 12.60
CA LEU A 135 1.48 5.44 12.33
C LEU A 135 1.38 4.13 13.11
N TYR A 136 0.55 4.13 14.13
CA TYR A 136 0.29 2.99 15.01
C TYR A 136 -0.87 2.16 14.47
N PHE A 137 -0.68 0.85 14.40
CA PHE A 137 -1.68 -0.12 14.03
C PHE A 137 -2.08 -0.91 15.26
N ASP A 138 -3.31 -0.69 15.72
CA ASP A 138 -3.87 -1.44 16.84
C ASP A 138 -4.38 -2.80 16.34
N GLN A 139 -3.67 -3.85 16.71
CA GLN A 139 -3.97 -5.24 16.36
C GLN A 139 -3.93 -6.13 17.63
N GLY A 140 -4.23 -5.56 18.78
CA GLY A 140 -4.13 -6.24 20.06
C GLY A 140 -2.68 -6.62 20.38
N GLN A 141 -2.40 -7.90 20.57
CA GLN A 141 -1.03 -8.37 20.88
C GLN A 141 -0.05 -8.26 19.70
N GLU A 142 -0.56 -8.15 18.47
CA GLU A 142 0.23 -7.99 17.25
C GLU A 142 0.33 -6.54 16.80
N SER A 143 0.10 -5.58 17.71
CA SER A 143 0.21 -4.16 17.42
C SER A 143 1.64 -3.78 17.06
N PHE A 144 1.78 -2.86 16.11
CA PHE A 144 3.07 -2.31 15.70
C PHE A 144 2.91 -0.86 15.27
N ALA A 145 4.02 -0.15 15.19
CA ALA A 145 4.06 1.21 14.67
C ALA A 145 5.08 1.32 13.55
N ILE A 146 4.86 2.20 12.59
CA ILE A 146 5.79 2.49 11.52
C ILE A 146 6.20 3.96 11.54
N LYS A 147 7.45 4.24 11.21
CA LYS A 147 7.92 5.62 11.02
C LYS A 147 7.32 6.19 9.75
N VAL A 148 6.75 7.40 9.84
CA VAL A 148 6.25 8.12 8.69
C VAL A 148 6.91 9.49 8.58
N ARG A 149 7.36 9.83 7.38
CA ARG A 149 7.99 11.11 7.08
C ARG A 149 6.97 12.16 6.65
N ARG A 150 5.86 11.72 6.14
CA ARG A 150 4.74 12.55 5.66
C ARG A 150 3.43 11.92 6.10
N PHE A 151 2.43 12.76 6.32
CA PHE A 151 1.09 12.30 6.61
C PHE A 151 0.53 11.47 5.45
N PRO A 152 -0.13 10.34 5.75
CA PRO A 152 -0.88 9.61 4.73
C PRO A 152 -1.98 10.48 4.15
N ASN A 153 -2.16 10.40 2.84
CA ASN A 153 -3.23 11.08 2.12
C ASN A 153 -4.33 10.08 1.75
N LYS A 154 -5.56 10.57 1.58
CA LYS A 154 -6.62 9.77 0.98
C LYS A 154 -6.40 9.73 -0.54
N LEU A 155 -6.45 8.53 -1.12
CA LEU A 155 -6.31 8.31 -2.55
C LEU A 155 -7.41 7.38 -3.03
N MET A 156 -7.98 7.70 -4.20
CA MET A 156 -9.00 6.86 -4.84
C MET A 156 -8.32 6.08 -5.95
N MET A 157 -8.49 4.76 -5.96
CA MET A 157 -7.97 3.88 -7.00
C MET A 157 -9.11 3.18 -7.72
N THR A 158 -9.00 3.10 -9.03
CA THR A 158 -9.92 2.35 -9.89
C THR A 158 -9.28 1.03 -10.35
N ALA A 159 -10.08 0.11 -10.85
CA ALA A 159 -9.58 -1.15 -11.37
C ALA A 159 -8.65 -0.97 -12.58
N ASP A 160 -8.90 0.03 -13.41
CA ASP A 160 -8.10 0.34 -14.61
C ASP A 160 -6.65 0.76 -14.27
N GLU A 161 -6.43 1.29 -13.07
CA GLU A 161 -5.10 1.68 -12.60
C GLU A 161 -4.28 0.50 -12.10
N ARG A 162 -4.90 -0.69 -11.96
CA ARG A 162 -4.23 -1.91 -11.54
C ARG A 162 -3.29 -2.42 -12.62
N MET A 163 -2.06 -2.69 -12.24
CA MET A 163 -1.03 -3.19 -13.13
C MET A 163 -1.06 -4.71 -13.23
N THR A 164 -1.10 -5.25 -14.44
CA THR A 164 -0.94 -6.69 -14.71
C THR A 164 0.53 -7.12 -14.62
N GLN A 165 1.44 -6.21 -14.96
CA GLN A 165 2.89 -6.43 -14.88
C GLN A 165 3.50 -5.29 -14.04
N PRO A 166 3.73 -5.51 -12.74
CA PRO A 166 4.37 -4.52 -11.89
C PRO A 166 5.86 -4.34 -12.27
N PRO A 167 6.43 -3.16 -12.03
CA PRO A 167 7.86 -2.95 -12.19
C PRO A 167 8.67 -3.82 -11.21
N PRO A 168 9.97 -4.01 -11.44
CA PRO A 168 10.82 -4.74 -10.51
C PRO A 168 10.90 -3.99 -9.17
N LEU A 169 10.26 -4.55 -8.15
CA LEU A 169 10.30 -4.11 -6.77
C LEU A 169 11.09 -5.11 -5.92
N SER A 170 11.49 -4.70 -4.70
CA SER A 170 12.20 -5.63 -3.82
C SER A 170 11.35 -6.86 -3.49
N ASN A 171 11.97 -8.03 -3.38
CA ASN A 171 11.29 -9.27 -3.04
C ASN A 171 10.60 -9.18 -1.66
N ALA A 172 11.21 -8.44 -0.73
CA ALA A 172 10.65 -8.23 0.60
C ALA A 172 9.33 -7.45 0.56
N LEU A 173 9.25 -6.41 -0.29
CA LEU A 173 8.03 -5.64 -0.51
C LEU A 173 6.98 -6.47 -1.24
N MET A 174 7.34 -7.10 -2.37
CA MET A 174 6.41 -7.89 -3.18
C MET A 174 5.75 -9.03 -2.40
N ALA A 175 6.47 -9.63 -1.44
CA ALA A 175 5.90 -10.65 -0.57
C ALA A 175 4.78 -10.12 0.36
N CYS A 176 4.66 -8.80 0.53
CA CYS A 176 3.64 -8.15 1.37
C CYS A 176 2.65 -7.30 0.54
N VAL A 177 2.47 -7.60 -0.75
CA VAL A 177 1.64 -6.83 -1.68
C VAL A 177 0.57 -7.73 -2.31
N ASN A 178 -0.68 -7.28 -2.33
CA ASN A 178 -1.78 -7.96 -3.01
C ASN A 178 -1.92 -7.53 -4.47
N ALA A 179 -1.73 -6.25 -4.73
CA ALA A 179 -1.85 -5.67 -6.07
C ALA A 179 -0.98 -4.41 -6.18
N VAL A 180 -0.64 -4.04 -7.41
CA VAL A 180 0.11 -2.83 -7.72
C VAL A 180 -0.72 -1.97 -8.66
N TYR A 181 -0.74 -0.67 -8.39
CA TYR A 181 -1.49 0.33 -9.14
C TYR A 181 -0.56 1.42 -9.65
N ARG A 182 -0.93 2.07 -10.74
CA ARG A 182 -0.22 3.21 -11.32
C ARG A 182 -1.12 4.43 -11.39
N GLN A 183 -0.83 5.43 -10.55
CA GLN A 183 -1.47 6.74 -10.55
C GLN A 183 -0.47 7.78 -10.05
N ASN A 184 0.16 8.54 -10.95
CA ASN A 184 1.21 9.50 -10.58
C ASN A 184 2.30 8.90 -9.68
N GLY A 185 2.69 7.65 -9.97
CA GLY A 185 3.61 6.83 -9.19
C GLY A 185 3.14 5.39 -9.05
N ILE A 186 3.92 4.60 -8.35
CA ILE A 186 3.64 3.19 -8.10
C ILE A 186 3.07 3.04 -6.69
N TRP A 187 1.93 2.39 -6.58
CA TRP A 187 1.21 2.16 -5.35
C TRP A 187 0.99 0.69 -5.11
N CYS A 188 1.43 0.20 -3.97
CA CYS A 188 1.34 -1.20 -3.60
C CYS A 188 0.23 -1.40 -2.56
N GLU A 189 -0.78 -2.17 -2.87
CA GLU A 189 -1.80 -2.59 -1.92
C GLU A 189 -1.16 -3.47 -0.85
N TRP A 190 -1.07 -2.95 0.38
CA TRP A 190 -0.35 -3.60 1.45
C TRP A 190 -1.16 -4.75 2.06
N ASN A 191 -0.58 -5.95 2.02
CA ASN A 191 -1.09 -7.11 2.74
C ASN A 191 -0.60 -7.07 4.19
N LEU A 192 -1.41 -6.47 5.06
CA LEU A 192 -1.09 -6.26 6.47
C LEU A 192 -0.90 -7.58 7.21
N GLU A 193 -1.71 -8.60 6.91
CA GLU A 193 -1.64 -9.90 7.57
C GLU A 193 -0.32 -10.62 7.25
N THR A 194 0.08 -10.60 5.99
CA THR A 194 1.37 -11.18 5.59
C THR A 194 2.53 -10.41 6.21
N PHE A 195 2.42 -9.08 6.27
CA PHE A 195 3.45 -8.26 6.93
C PHE A 195 3.56 -8.58 8.42
N LYS A 196 2.45 -8.65 9.17
CA LYS A 196 2.45 -8.99 10.60
C LYS A 196 3.11 -10.34 10.86
N ARG A 197 2.73 -11.36 10.11
CA ARG A 197 3.33 -12.69 10.24
C ARG A 197 4.85 -12.64 10.05
N ARG A 198 5.32 -11.98 9.00
CA ARG A 198 6.77 -11.81 8.75
C ARG A 198 7.47 -11.02 9.86
N LEU A 199 6.82 -9.97 10.36
CA LEU A 199 7.36 -9.19 11.48
C LEU A 199 7.52 -10.04 12.72
N THR A 200 6.50 -10.83 13.07
CA THR A 200 6.52 -11.75 14.21
C THR A 200 7.61 -12.80 14.05
N ASP A 201 7.73 -13.42 12.88
CA ASP A 201 8.76 -14.41 12.59
C ASP A 201 10.17 -13.82 12.76
N MET A 202 10.40 -12.61 12.26
CA MET A 202 11.69 -11.94 12.37
C MET A 202 12.03 -11.50 13.81
N LEU A 203 11.03 -11.09 14.59
CA LEU A 203 11.22 -10.75 16.01
C LEU A 203 11.47 -11.98 16.88
N SER A 204 10.92 -13.15 16.51
CA SER A 204 11.07 -14.41 17.25
C SER A 204 12.42 -15.08 16.97
N THR A 205 13.10 -14.73 15.88
CA THR A 205 14.36 -15.35 15.44
C THR A 205 15.60 -14.53 15.86
N SER A 206 15.38 -13.32 16.39
CA SER A 206 16.42 -12.39 16.86
C SER A 206 16.69 -12.54 18.33
#